data_9b75f1ba21ce32c58b9f30abe44e71f5
#
_entry.id   9b75f1ba21ce32c58b9f30abe44e71f5
#
_cell.length_a   1.000
_cell.length_b   1.000
_cell.length_c   1.000
_cell.angle_alpha   90.00
_cell.angle_beta   90.00
_cell.angle_gamma   90.00
#
_symmetry.space_group_name_H-M   'P 1'
#
loop_
_entity.id
_entity.type
_entity.pdbx_description
1 polymer ?
#
loop_
_entity_poly.entity_id
_entity_poly.type
_entity_poly.pdbx_seq_one_letter_code
_entity_poly.pdbx_strand_id
1 'polypeptide(L)'
;MSLKGLINKIIYPHHYNNEAYVRYLRRGGAKLGDGTFFYGPKEHPVDETSLQYLEIGKNCRITSGVMILAHDYSYAVLRPIYHCMLCKCGVTKIGDNVFIGMHSIVTMGVTIGDNVIIGAGSIVTKNIPSNVVVAGNPARIICTLEEYYKKNMDRFSEYAKTMYNRQKEILGRDLDESEMGWYIALWDSNMRKEVISKLRVDGDDSDEVYNDVINYPSIYSSFDEFKAKIIQEDHKK
;
A
#
# COMPACT_ATOMS: atom_id res chain seq x y z
N MET A 1 12.99 19.19 -14.89
CA MET A 1 11.92 19.34 -13.85
C MET A 1 10.86 20.26 -14.41
N SER A 2 9.58 19.88 -14.39
CA SER A 2 8.50 20.72 -14.93
C SER A 2 8.27 21.94 -14.04
N LEU A 3 7.72 23.04 -14.60
CA LEU A 3 7.35 24.25 -13.83
C LEU A 3 6.45 23.91 -12.64
N LYS A 4 5.49 22.99 -12.81
CA LYS A 4 4.64 22.46 -11.74
C LYS A 4 5.44 21.78 -10.62
N GLY A 5 6.51 21.06 -10.97
CA GLY A 5 7.41 20.44 -10.00
C GLY A 5 8.21 21.45 -9.19
N LEU A 6 8.65 22.54 -9.83
CA LEU A 6 9.37 23.62 -9.15
C LEU A 6 8.45 24.37 -8.16
N ILE A 7 7.24 24.71 -8.59
CA ILE A 7 6.21 25.35 -7.74
C ILE A 7 5.89 24.49 -6.53
N ASN A 8 5.66 23.18 -6.74
CA ASN A 8 5.41 22.24 -5.64
C ASN A 8 6.55 22.21 -4.62
N LYS A 9 7.80 22.24 -5.06
CA LYS A 9 8.97 22.24 -4.18
C LYS A 9 9.07 23.53 -3.34
N ILE A 10 8.62 24.66 -3.87
CA ILE A 10 8.61 25.95 -3.16
C ILE A 10 7.47 25.98 -2.13
N ILE A 11 6.25 25.56 -2.52
CA ILE A 11 5.06 25.62 -1.66
C ILE A 11 5.11 24.52 -0.58
N TYR A 12 5.62 23.34 -0.93
CA TYR A 12 5.68 22.15 -0.05
C TYR A 12 7.12 21.62 0.09
N PRO A 13 8.05 22.35 0.70
CA PRO A 13 9.49 22.04 0.65
C PRO A 13 9.84 20.66 1.22
N HIS A 14 9.02 20.11 2.10
CA HIS A 14 9.23 18.80 2.72
C HIS A 14 8.27 17.72 2.22
N HIS A 15 7.17 18.08 1.56
CA HIS A 15 6.07 17.18 1.19
C HIS A 15 5.88 17.05 -0.32
N TYR A 16 6.78 17.60 -1.15
CA TYR A 16 6.59 17.59 -2.60
C TYR A 16 6.78 16.21 -3.24
N ASN A 17 7.51 15.31 -2.60
CA ASN A 17 7.65 13.90 -2.98
C ASN A 17 8.03 13.04 -1.76
N ASN A 18 8.02 11.72 -1.94
CA ASN A 18 8.32 10.76 -0.89
C ASN A 18 9.72 10.95 -0.27
N GLU A 19 10.77 11.10 -1.09
CA GLU A 19 12.14 11.20 -0.56
C GLU A 19 12.33 12.46 0.31
N ALA A 20 11.72 13.59 -0.09
CA ALA A 20 11.76 14.82 0.71
C ALA A 20 11.04 14.64 2.04
N TYR A 21 9.89 13.95 2.01
CA TYR A 21 9.10 13.67 3.19
C TYR A 21 9.82 12.74 4.17
N VAL A 22 10.33 11.63 3.70
CA VAL A 22 11.12 10.69 4.51
C VAL A 22 12.33 11.38 5.16
N ARG A 23 13.07 12.21 4.41
CA ARG A 23 14.17 13.00 4.99
C ARG A 23 13.70 13.98 6.07
N TYR A 24 12.55 14.62 5.86
CA TYR A 24 11.96 15.53 6.84
C TYR A 24 11.59 14.80 8.13
N LEU A 25 10.89 13.68 8.03
CA LEU A 25 10.49 12.87 9.19
C LEU A 25 11.70 12.35 9.98
N ARG A 26 12.73 11.82 9.29
CA ARG A 26 13.98 11.36 9.93
C ARG A 26 14.70 12.49 10.65
N ARG A 27 14.78 13.69 10.08
CA ARG A 27 15.37 14.88 10.72
C ARG A 27 14.61 15.31 11.97
N GLY A 28 13.30 15.14 11.98
CA GLY A 28 12.43 15.42 13.12
C GLY A 28 12.46 14.35 14.22
N GLY A 29 13.23 13.28 14.05
CA GLY A 29 13.42 12.23 15.05
C GLY A 29 12.64 10.95 14.84
N ALA A 30 11.84 10.84 13.76
CA ALA A 30 11.18 9.59 13.42
C ALA A 30 12.19 8.53 12.95
N LYS A 31 12.02 7.30 13.42
CA LYS A 31 12.77 6.15 12.91
C LYS A 31 12.03 5.54 11.74
N LEU A 32 12.65 5.57 10.57
CA LEU A 32 12.06 5.05 9.32
C LEU A 32 13.03 4.09 8.66
N GLY A 33 12.56 2.89 8.36
CA GLY A 33 13.29 1.88 7.58
C GLY A 33 13.38 2.27 6.09
N ASP A 34 14.33 1.68 5.40
CA ASP A 34 14.52 1.90 3.97
C ASP A 34 13.39 1.23 3.16
N GLY A 35 13.13 1.73 1.95
CA GLY A 35 12.05 1.23 1.09
C GLY A 35 10.63 1.64 1.53
N THR A 36 10.46 2.33 2.66
CA THR A 36 9.13 2.81 3.09
C THR A 36 8.68 3.98 2.23
N PHE A 37 7.44 3.90 1.74
CA PHE A 37 6.87 4.81 0.77
C PHE A 37 5.53 5.39 1.21
N PHE A 38 5.42 6.72 1.17
CA PHE A 38 4.20 7.48 1.42
C PHE A 38 3.61 7.98 0.11
N TYR A 39 2.41 7.54 -0.24
CA TYR A 39 1.73 7.92 -1.48
C TYR A 39 1.12 9.33 -1.43
N GLY A 40 0.77 9.80 -0.25
CA GLY A 40 0.16 11.11 -0.01
C GLY A 40 0.96 11.99 0.97
N PRO A 41 2.26 12.31 0.73
CA PRO A 41 3.06 13.06 1.69
C PRO A 41 2.50 14.46 2.01
N LYS A 42 1.74 15.07 1.09
CA LYS A 42 1.08 16.37 1.30
C LYS A 42 -0.14 16.32 2.21
N GLU A 43 -0.63 15.13 2.51
CA GLU A 43 -1.80 14.90 3.36
C GLU A 43 -1.41 14.70 4.83
N HIS A 44 -0.12 14.93 5.16
CA HIS A 44 0.43 14.77 6.51
C HIS A 44 0.08 13.42 7.14
N PRO A 45 0.54 12.30 6.56
CA PRO A 45 0.13 10.94 6.96
C PRO A 45 0.63 10.51 8.34
N VAL A 46 1.41 11.35 9.04
CA VAL A 46 1.87 11.09 10.39
C VAL A 46 1.69 12.33 11.27
N ASP A 47 1.67 12.12 12.59
CA ASP A 47 1.70 13.19 13.58
C ASP A 47 3.07 13.89 13.61
N GLU A 48 3.20 14.96 12.82
CA GLU A 48 4.45 15.70 12.63
C GLU A 48 4.88 16.51 13.85
N THR A 49 3.99 16.67 14.83
CA THR A 49 4.33 17.37 16.08
C THR A 49 5.03 16.48 17.10
N SER A 50 5.04 15.16 16.86
CA SER A 50 5.51 14.15 17.81
C SER A 50 6.37 13.07 17.15
N LEU A 51 7.20 13.45 16.17
CA LEU A 51 7.99 12.57 15.32
C LEU A 51 8.92 11.61 16.08
N GLN A 52 9.45 12.03 17.23
CA GLN A 52 10.31 11.20 18.08
C GLN A 52 9.60 9.95 18.67
N TYR A 53 8.29 9.88 18.59
CA TYR A 53 7.48 8.74 19.03
C TYR A 53 7.02 7.83 17.87
N LEU A 54 7.53 8.04 16.65
CA LEU A 54 7.19 7.25 15.46
C LEU A 54 8.35 6.33 15.08
N GLU A 55 8.06 5.04 15.02
CA GLU A 55 8.96 4.01 14.52
C GLU A 55 8.25 3.23 13.41
N ILE A 56 8.75 3.32 12.17
CA ILE A 56 8.18 2.64 11.00
C ILE A 56 9.30 1.84 10.36
N GLY A 57 9.09 0.56 10.15
CA GLY A 57 10.04 -0.38 9.60
C GLY A 57 10.32 -0.18 8.11
N LYS A 58 10.91 -1.19 7.50
CA LYS A 58 11.30 -1.22 6.08
C LYS A 58 10.11 -1.60 5.20
N ASN A 59 10.18 -1.20 3.93
CA ASN A 59 9.26 -1.63 2.87
C ASN A 59 7.77 -1.42 3.21
N CYS A 60 7.43 -0.41 4.01
CA CYS A 60 6.04 -0.07 4.30
C CYS A 60 5.42 0.74 3.15
N ARG A 61 4.14 0.49 2.87
CA ARG A 61 3.34 1.21 1.88
C ARG A 61 2.21 1.95 2.59
N ILE A 62 2.36 3.26 2.74
CA ILE A 62 1.42 4.12 3.46
C ILE A 62 0.65 4.93 2.44
N THR A 63 -0.62 4.56 2.22
CA THR A 63 -1.44 5.12 1.15
C THR A 63 -2.09 6.47 1.54
N SER A 64 -2.72 7.13 0.57
CA SER A 64 -3.32 8.46 0.76
C SER A 64 -4.39 8.48 1.86
N GLY A 65 -4.45 9.58 2.60
CA GLY A 65 -5.42 9.80 3.68
C GLY A 65 -5.15 9.00 4.96
N VAL A 66 -4.07 8.22 5.02
CA VAL A 66 -3.67 7.53 6.26
C VAL A 66 -3.27 8.57 7.31
N MET A 67 -3.56 8.27 8.59
CA MET A 67 -3.14 9.08 9.73
C MET A 67 -2.52 8.19 10.80
N ILE A 68 -1.24 8.43 11.14
CA ILE A 68 -0.52 7.73 12.19
C ILE A 68 -0.28 8.69 13.35
N LEU A 69 -0.92 8.44 14.48
CA LEU A 69 -0.90 9.33 15.64
C LEU A 69 0.14 8.86 16.67
N ALA A 70 0.73 9.83 17.37
CA ALA A 70 1.69 9.61 18.46
C ALA A 70 1.34 10.38 19.74
N HIS A 71 0.33 11.27 19.69
CA HIS A 71 -0.18 11.99 20.87
C HIS A 71 -1.68 12.28 20.71
N ASP A 72 -2.32 12.82 21.78
CA ASP A 72 -3.67 13.37 21.70
C ASP A 72 -3.80 14.70 22.48
N TYR A 73 -4.82 15.48 22.13
CA TYR A 73 -5.14 16.77 22.73
C TYR A 73 -6.30 16.72 23.74
N SER A 74 -6.68 15.54 24.23
CA SER A 74 -7.83 15.38 25.15
C SER A 74 -7.69 16.20 26.43
N TYR A 75 -6.47 16.57 26.83
CA TYR A 75 -6.25 17.48 27.96
C TYR A 75 -6.94 18.84 27.78
N ALA A 76 -7.23 19.28 26.56
CA ALA A 76 -7.92 20.55 26.31
C ALA A 76 -9.32 20.59 26.95
N VAL A 77 -9.98 19.42 27.07
CA VAL A 77 -11.25 19.27 27.78
C VAL A 77 -11.04 19.12 29.28
N LEU A 78 -10.00 18.41 29.71
CA LEU A 78 -9.76 18.10 31.13
C LEU A 78 -9.24 19.30 31.88
N ARG A 79 -8.38 20.11 31.28
CA ARG A 79 -7.71 21.25 31.92
C ARG A 79 -8.69 22.26 32.54
N PRO A 80 -9.71 22.77 31.89
CA PRO A 80 -10.61 23.75 32.47
C PRO A 80 -11.47 23.19 33.62
N ILE A 81 -11.66 21.86 33.67
CA ILE A 81 -12.51 21.21 34.69
C ILE A 81 -11.67 20.78 35.91
N TYR A 82 -10.51 20.17 35.64
CA TYR A 82 -9.68 19.52 36.67
C TYR A 82 -8.39 20.31 36.99
N HIS A 83 -8.16 21.44 36.31
CA HIS A 83 -6.99 22.32 36.48
C HIS A 83 -5.64 21.57 36.32
N CYS A 84 -5.58 20.56 35.47
CA CYS A 84 -4.37 19.77 35.23
C CYS A 84 -4.11 19.54 33.74
N MET A 85 -2.84 19.39 33.34
CA MET A 85 -2.36 19.12 32.01
C MET A 85 -2.02 17.63 31.88
N LEU A 86 -3.00 16.79 31.52
CA LEU A 86 -2.80 15.36 31.29
C LEU A 86 -2.42 15.11 29.82
N CYS A 87 -1.22 15.55 29.45
CA CYS A 87 -0.70 15.28 28.10
C CYS A 87 -0.46 13.78 27.91
N LYS A 88 -0.91 13.26 26.78
CA LYS A 88 -0.73 11.86 26.42
C LYS A 88 0.12 11.75 25.16
N CYS A 89 1.13 10.90 25.21
CA CYS A 89 1.91 10.48 24.05
C CYS A 89 2.21 8.99 24.17
N GLY A 90 2.49 8.36 23.07
CA GLY A 90 2.84 6.94 23.04
C GLY A 90 3.64 6.59 21.79
N VAL A 91 4.65 5.74 21.96
CA VAL A 91 5.46 5.28 20.81
C VAL A 91 4.59 4.41 19.92
N THR A 92 4.31 4.89 18.72
CA THR A 92 3.59 4.12 17.70
C THR A 92 4.62 3.42 16.82
N LYS A 93 4.53 2.08 16.78
CA LYS A 93 5.48 1.22 16.07
C LYS A 93 4.79 0.47 14.95
N ILE A 94 5.39 0.51 13.78
CA ILE A 94 4.97 -0.27 12.62
C ILE A 94 6.18 -1.10 12.19
N GLY A 95 6.00 -2.40 12.07
CA GLY A 95 7.04 -3.35 11.66
C GLY A 95 7.42 -3.24 10.17
N ASP A 96 8.14 -4.22 9.69
CA ASP A 96 8.57 -4.29 8.30
C ASP A 96 7.45 -4.83 7.40
N ASN A 97 7.45 -4.42 6.11
CA ASN A 97 6.55 -4.94 5.09
C ASN A 97 5.05 -4.77 5.47
N VAL A 98 4.65 -3.56 5.85
CA VAL A 98 3.28 -3.25 6.24
C VAL A 98 2.59 -2.40 5.19
N PHE A 99 1.43 -2.84 4.71
CA PHE A 99 0.54 -2.05 3.87
C PHE A 99 -0.57 -1.41 4.71
N ILE A 100 -0.73 -0.09 4.60
CA ILE A 100 -1.81 0.65 5.25
C ILE A 100 -2.72 1.25 4.18
N GLY A 101 -3.93 0.70 4.09
CA GLY A 101 -4.95 1.12 3.13
C GLY A 101 -5.45 2.53 3.36
N MET A 102 -5.95 3.14 2.29
CA MET A 102 -6.40 4.54 2.25
C MET A 102 -7.35 4.90 3.40
N HIS A 103 -7.18 6.12 3.95
CA HIS A 103 -8.02 6.67 5.01
C HIS A 103 -8.04 5.84 6.31
N SER A 104 -7.04 5.01 6.55
CA SER A 104 -6.90 4.29 7.83
C SER A 104 -6.25 5.17 8.89
N ILE A 105 -6.61 4.93 10.15
CA ILE A 105 -6.05 5.63 11.31
C ILE A 105 -5.36 4.63 12.23
N VAL A 106 -4.11 4.90 12.59
CA VAL A 106 -3.38 4.17 13.63
C VAL A 106 -3.28 5.08 14.85
N THR A 107 -3.88 4.66 15.98
CA THR A 107 -3.86 5.47 17.19
C THR A 107 -2.50 5.40 17.91
N MET A 108 -2.22 6.39 18.73
CA MET A 108 -0.97 6.48 19.49
C MET A 108 -0.72 5.24 20.35
N GLY A 109 0.55 4.86 20.47
CA GLY A 109 0.98 3.76 21.36
C GLY A 109 0.70 2.36 20.82
N VAL A 110 0.16 2.23 19.61
CA VAL A 110 -0.10 0.94 18.96
C VAL A 110 1.21 0.38 18.39
N THR A 111 1.39 -0.93 18.53
CA THR A 111 2.44 -1.70 17.85
C THR A 111 1.80 -2.61 16.81
N ILE A 112 2.24 -2.47 15.56
CA ILE A 112 1.88 -3.34 14.42
C ILE A 112 3.11 -4.18 14.09
N GLY A 113 2.93 -5.50 14.01
CA GLY A 113 3.99 -6.44 13.65
C GLY A 113 4.36 -6.38 12.16
N ASP A 114 5.20 -7.33 11.74
CA ASP A 114 5.67 -7.43 10.35
C ASP A 114 4.66 -8.14 9.45
N ASN A 115 4.74 -7.87 8.14
CA ASN A 115 3.92 -8.54 7.13
C ASN A 115 2.41 -8.38 7.40
N VAL A 116 1.95 -7.16 7.63
CA VAL A 116 0.56 -6.85 7.96
C VAL A 116 -0.10 -6.07 6.83
N ILE A 117 -1.32 -6.44 6.48
CA ILE A 117 -2.19 -5.68 5.59
C ILE A 117 -3.31 -5.04 6.42
N ILE A 118 -3.41 -3.71 6.36
CA ILE A 118 -4.51 -2.95 6.97
C ILE A 118 -5.44 -2.49 5.85
N GLY A 119 -6.68 -2.97 5.89
CA GLY A 119 -7.71 -2.59 4.91
C GLY A 119 -8.06 -1.10 4.98
N ALA A 120 -8.46 -0.52 3.84
CA ALA A 120 -8.83 0.89 3.76
C ALA A 120 -9.94 1.27 4.77
N GLY A 121 -9.88 2.51 5.29
CA GLY A 121 -10.86 3.03 6.25
C GLY A 121 -10.82 2.38 7.64
N SER A 122 -9.76 1.66 7.97
CA SER A 122 -9.64 0.96 9.26
C SER A 122 -9.16 1.89 10.38
N ILE A 123 -9.62 1.64 11.62
CA ILE A 123 -9.13 2.34 12.81
C ILE A 123 -8.44 1.35 13.74
N VAL A 124 -7.11 1.38 13.76
CA VAL A 124 -6.27 0.49 14.57
C VAL A 124 -6.10 1.10 15.96
N THR A 125 -6.76 0.50 16.95
CA THR A 125 -6.76 0.97 18.35
C THR A 125 -6.08 0.01 19.31
N LYS A 126 -5.57 -1.12 18.82
CA LYS A 126 -4.87 -2.16 19.60
C LYS A 126 -3.69 -2.70 18.81
N ASN A 127 -2.75 -3.31 19.51
CA ASN A 127 -1.61 -3.98 18.88
C ASN A 127 -2.07 -5.06 17.91
N ILE A 128 -1.37 -5.15 16.77
CA ILE A 128 -1.62 -6.12 15.70
C ILE A 128 -0.41 -7.06 15.62
N PRO A 129 -0.62 -8.38 15.68
CA PRO A 129 0.46 -9.34 15.50
C PRO A 129 0.95 -9.38 14.04
N SER A 130 2.11 -9.99 13.80
CA SER A 130 2.65 -10.21 12.46
C SER A 130 1.83 -11.21 11.65
N ASN A 131 1.96 -11.15 10.31
CA ASN A 131 1.42 -12.10 9.33
C ASN A 131 -0.12 -12.18 9.32
N VAL A 132 -0.80 -11.06 9.44
CA VAL A 132 -2.27 -10.98 9.42
C VAL A 132 -2.79 -9.87 8.51
N VAL A 133 -4.04 -10.02 8.11
CA VAL A 133 -4.86 -8.99 7.48
C VAL A 133 -5.89 -8.49 8.49
N VAL A 134 -5.94 -7.17 8.68
CA VAL A 134 -6.89 -6.52 9.58
C VAL A 134 -7.74 -5.50 8.84
N ALA A 135 -8.98 -5.31 9.26
CA ALA A 135 -9.85 -4.26 8.72
C ALA A 135 -10.95 -3.86 9.72
N GLY A 136 -11.59 -2.72 9.44
CA GLY A 136 -12.79 -2.24 10.15
C GLY A 136 -12.52 -1.17 11.20
N ASN A 137 -13.59 -0.70 11.83
CA ASN A 137 -13.58 0.29 12.91
C ASN A 137 -14.35 -0.23 14.13
N PRO A 138 -13.68 -0.58 15.22
CA PRO A 138 -12.23 -0.75 15.36
C PRO A 138 -11.71 -1.94 14.54
N ALA A 139 -10.46 -1.87 14.08
CA ALA A 139 -9.83 -2.91 13.28
C ALA A 139 -9.80 -4.26 14.00
N ARG A 140 -10.09 -5.34 13.26
CA ARG A 140 -10.06 -6.74 13.73
C ARG A 140 -9.31 -7.59 12.73
N ILE A 141 -8.70 -8.67 13.20
CA ILE A 141 -8.09 -9.68 12.34
C ILE A 141 -9.19 -10.30 11.48
N ILE A 142 -9.00 -10.28 10.18
CA ILE A 142 -9.91 -10.87 9.17
C ILE A 142 -9.44 -12.27 8.82
N CYS A 143 -8.13 -12.44 8.59
CA CYS A 143 -7.50 -13.72 8.24
C CYS A 143 -5.98 -13.62 8.44
N THR A 144 -5.31 -14.74 8.33
CA THR A 144 -3.84 -14.77 8.20
C THR A 144 -3.40 -14.27 6.83
N LEU A 145 -2.14 -13.84 6.72
CA LEU A 145 -1.56 -13.43 5.44
C LEU A 145 -1.53 -14.59 4.43
N GLU A 146 -1.29 -15.81 4.90
CA GLU A 146 -1.30 -17.03 4.07
C GLU A 146 -2.69 -17.31 3.48
N GLU A 147 -3.75 -17.23 4.29
CA GLU A 147 -5.13 -17.38 3.83
C GLU A 147 -5.50 -16.30 2.81
N TYR A 148 -5.08 -15.06 3.05
CA TYR A 148 -5.27 -13.97 2.12
C TYR A 148 -4.56 -14.22 0.78
N TYR A 149 -3.29 -14.68 0.83
CA TYR A 149 -2.53 -15.05 -0.35
C TYR A 149 -3.23 -16.15 -1.15
N LYS A 150 -3.59 -17.28 -0.54
CA LYS A 150 -4.28 -18.40 -1.20
C LYS A 150 -5.57 -17.94 -1.88
N LYS A 151 -6.41 -17.21 -1.18
CA LYS A 151 -7.66 -16.66 -1.73
C LYS A 151 -7.44 -15.76 -2.94
N ASN A 152 -6.41 -14.93 -2.94
CA ASN A 152 -6.12 -14.05 -4.07
C ASN A 152 -5.50 -14.81 -5.24
N MET A 153 -4.69 -15.85 -4.97
CA MET A 153 -4.17 -16.73 -6.00
C MET A 153 -5.29 -17.44 -6.76
N ASP A 154 -6.26 -18.02 -6.04
CA ASP A 154 -7.42 -18.68 -6.65
C ASP A 154 -8.23 -17.72 -7.55
N ARG A 155 -8.22 -16.43 -7.25
CA ARG A 155 -8.95 -15.39 -7.97
C ARG A 155 -8.12 -14.62 -9.00
N PHE A 156 -6.83 -14.89 -9.12
CA PHE A 156 -5.95 -14.09 -9.95
C PHE A 156 -6.36 -14.11 -11.43
N SER A 157 -6.74 -15.27 -11.93
CA SER A 157 -7.29 -15.41 -13.29
C SER A 157 -8.63 -14.67 -13.49
N GLU A 158 -9.49 -14.62 -12.47
CA GLU A 158 -10.74 -13.84 -12.49
C GLU A 158 -10.49 -12.34 -12.59
N TYR A 159 -9.49 -11.83 -11.86
CA TYR A 159 -9.09 -10.42 -11.94
C TYR A 159 -8.56 -10.08 -13.34
N ALA A 160 -7.73 -10.96 -13.92
CA ALA A 160 -7.24 -10.80 -15.29
C ALA A 160 -8.39 -10.79 -16.31
N LYS A 161 -9.34 -11.71 -16.17
CA LYS A 161 -10.57 -11.76 -16.99
C LYS A 161 -11.38 -10.46 -16.88
N THR A 162 -11.60 -9.98 -15.67
CA THR A 162 -12.35 -8.74 -15.42
C THR A 162 -11.67 -7.55 -16.11
N MET A 163 -10.34 -7.44 -15.98
CA MET A 163 -9.57 -6.38 -16.63
C MET A 163 -9.65 -6.51 -18.15
N TYR A 164 -9.42 -7.70 -18.70
CA TYR A 164 -9.48 -7.96 -20.14
C TYR A 164 -10.83 -7.54 -20.73
N ASN A 165 -11.94 -8.04 -20.17
CA ASN A 165 -13.28 -7.76 -20.66
C ASN A 165 -13.62 -6.27 -20.57
N ARG A 166 -13.24 -5.60 -19.47
CA ARG A 166 -13.49 -4.17 -19.32
C ARG A 166 -12.71 -3.32 -20.31
N GLN A 167 -11.44 -3.63 -20.52
CA GLN A 167 -10.61 -2.91 -21.49
C GLN A 167 -11.07 -3.19 -22.94
N LYS A 168 -11.41 -4.43 -23.27
CA LYS A 168 -11.99 -4.80 -24.58
C LYS A 168 -13.27 -4.00 -24.88
N GLU A 169 -14.16 -3.86 -23.89
CA GLU A 169 -15.37 -3.03 -24.01
C GLU A 169 -15.04 -1.56 -24.32
N ILE A 170 -14.08 -0.98 -23.59
CA ILE A 170 -13.67 0.42 -23.75
C ILE A 170 -13.02 0.66 -25.11
N LEU A 171 -12.17 -0.25 -25.56
CA LEU A 171 -11.39 -0.11 -26.80
C LEU A 171 -12.15 -0.56 -28.05
N GLY A 172 -13.24 -1.32 -27.90
CA GLY A 172 -14.01 -1.91 -29.01
C GLY A 172 -13.25 -2.97 -29.80
N ARG A 173 -12.17 -3.54 -29.24
CA ARG A 173 -11.34 -4.59 -29.84
C ARG A 173 -10.75 -5.50 -28.78
N ASP A 174 -10.22 -6.65 -29.20
CA ASP A 174 -9.43 -7.51 -28.33
C ASP A 174 -8.13 -6.81 -27.91
N LEU A 175 -7.64 -7.15 -26.72
CA LEU A 175 -6.35 -6.69 -26.22
C LEU A 175 -5.22 -7.54 -26.80
N ASP A 176 -4.08 -6.89 -26.98
CA ASP A 176 -2.81 -7.57 -27.17
C ASP A 176 -2.25 -8.02 -25.81
N GLU A 177 -1.41 -9.03 -25.84
CA GLU A 177 -0.73 -9.55 -24.65
C GLU A 177 0.04 -8.47 -23.90
N SER A 178 0.67 -7.53 -24.62
CA SER A 178 1.42 -6.40 -24.04
C SER A 178 0.56 -5.40 -23.25
N GLU A 179 -0.75 -5.41 -23.43
CA GLU A 179 -1.70 -4.52 -22.76
C GLU A 179 -2.19 -5.10 -21.42
N MET A 180 -1.84 -6.35 -21.10
CA MET A 180 -2.29 -7.05 -19.89
C MET A 180 -1.54 -6.65 -18.60
N GLY A 181 -0.50 -5.85 -18.70
CA GLY A 181 0.26 -5.36 -17.54
C GLY A 181 0.77 -6.50 -16.64
N TRP A 182 0.56 -6.41 -15.34
CA TRP A 182 1.00 -7.42 -14.36
C TRP A 182 0.41 -8.81 -14.59
N TYR A 183 -0.74 -8.92 -15.28
CA TYR A 183 -1.38 -10.20 -15.57
C TYR A 183 -0.62 -11.05 -16.58
N ILE A 184 0.39 -10.49 -17.28
CA ILE A 184 1.27 -11.24 -18.17
C ILE A 184 2.00 -12.39 -17.44
N ALA A 185 2.08 -12.34 -16.11
CA ALA A 185 2.60 -13.42 -15.29
C ALA A 185 1.78 -14.72 -15.35
N LEU A 186 0.49 -14.66 -15.78
CA LEU A 186 -0.40 -15.81 -15.80
C LEU A 186 -0.08 -16.85 -16.87
N TRP A 187 0.63 -16.49 -17.93
CA TRP A 187 1.00 -17.40 -19.03
C TRP A 187 2.46 -17.29 -19.40
N ASP A 188 2.95 -18.29 -20.10
CA ASP A 188 4.30 -18.24 -20.66
C ASP A 188 4.36 -17.23 -21.80
N SER A 189 5.29 -16.28 -21.70
CA SER A 189 5.42 -15.18 -22.65
C SER A 189 6.84 -14.65 -22.72
N ASN A 190 7.35 -14.56 -23.94
CA ASN A 190 8.61 -13.87 -24.24
C ASN A 190 8.52 -12.34 -24.02
N MET A 191 7.31 -11.80 -23.92
CA MET A 191 7.07 -10.36 -23.74
C MET A 191 7.08 -9.91 -22.28
N ARG A 192 7.11 -10.84 -21.30
CA ARG A 192 7.10 -10.49 -19.86
C ARG A 192 8.10 -9.38 -19.56
N LYS A 193 9.33 -9.54 -20.02
CA LYS A 193 10.42 -8.60 -19.81
C LYS A 193 10.09 -7.19 -20.33
N GLU A 194 9.59 -7.09 -21.54
CA GLU A 194 9.26 -5.81 -22.16
C GLU A 194 8.08 -5.14 -21.47
N VAL A 195 7.03 -5.89 -21.18
CA VAL A 195 5.81 -5.37 -20.57
C VAL A 195 6.09 -4.83 -19.16
N ILE A 196 6.77 -5.62 -18.33
CA ILE A 196 7.05 -5.24 -16.93
C ILE A 196 7.97 -4.03 -16.85
N SER A 197 8.98 -3.91 -17.73
CA SER A 197 9.87 -2.75 -17.76
C SER A 197 9.17 -1.41 -17.99
N LYS A 198 7.94 -1.44 -18.52
CA LYS A 198 7.10 -0.24 -18.72
C LYS A 198 6.16 0.05 -17.55
N LEU A 199 6.03 -0.89 -16.61
CA LEU A 199 5.15 -0.72 -15.45
C LEU A 199 5.85 0.08 -14.36
N ARG A 200 5.06 0.88 -13.65
CA ARG A 200 5.57 1.68 -12.55
C ARG A 200 5.61 0.84 -11.27
N VAL A 201 6.76 0.86 -10.62
CA VAL A 201 6.97 0.24 -9.32
C VAL A 201 7.28 1.35 -8.32
N ASP A 202 6.34 1.64 -7.41
CA ASP A 202 6.51 2.70 -6.42
C ASP A 202 7.07 2.12 -5.10
N GLY A 203 8.32 2.49 -4.80
CA GLY A 203 8.97 2.15 -3.54
C GLY A 203 9.54 0.74 -3.43
N ASP A 204 9.32 -0.15 -4.41
CA ASP A 204 9.96 -1.47 -4.49
C ASP A 204 11.24 -1.40 -5.31
N ASP A 205 12.12 -2.38 -5.12
CA ASP A 205 13.24 -2.60 -6.02
C ASP A 205 12.71 -3.12 -7.36
N SER A 206 12.93 -2.36 -8.43
CA SER A 206 12.40 -2.70 -9.75
C SER A 206 13.01 -3.99 -10.31
N ASP A 207 14.26 -4.29 -9.98
CA ASP A 207 14.92 -5.51 -10.44
C ASP A 207 14.40 -6.74 -9.71
N GLU A 208 14.11 -6.62 -8.39
CA GLU A 208 13.49 -7.68 -7.60
C GLU A 208 12.08 -7.99 -8.11
N VAL A 209 11.20 -7.00 -8.21
CA VAL A 209 9.84 -7.15 -8.74
C VAL A 209 9.85 -7.73 -10.15
N TYR A 210 10.79 -7.30 -10.97
CA TYR A 210 10.99 -7.80 -12.31
C TYR A 210 11.32 -9.29 -12.32
N ASN A 211 12.27 -9.73 -11.49
CA ASN A 211 12.65 -11.13 -11.35
C ASN A 211 11.49 -11.99 -10.83
N ASP A 212 10.73 -11.49 -9.88
CA ASP A 212 9.55 -12.18 -9.35
C ASP A 212 8.52 -12.47 -10.44
N VAL A 213 8.21 -11.50 -11.28
CA VAL A 213 7.22 -11.69 -12.35
C VAL A 213 7.75 -12.56 -13.49
N ILE A 214 9.03 -12.45 -13.86
CA ILE A 214 9.64 -13.30 -14.89
C ILE A 214 9.63 -14.77 -14.46
N ASN A 215 9.97 -15.04 -13.20
CA ASN A 215 10.08 -16.38 -12.65
C ASN A 215 8.76 -16.93 -12.11
N TYR A 216 7.68 -16.16 -12.21
CA TYR A 216 6.38 -16.59 -11.72
C TYR A 216 5.88 -17.81 -12.51
N PRO A 217 5.43 -18.89 -11.82
CA PRO A 217 4.94 -20.08 -12.52
C PRO A 217 3.67 -19.78 -13.27
N SER A 218 3.69 -20.00 -14.59
CA SER A 218 2.54 -19.78 -15.48
C SER A 218 1.39 -20.71 -15.14
N ILE A 219 0.16 -20.20 -15.16
CA ILE A 219 -1.09 -20.98 -15.01
C ILE A 219 -1.55 -21.46 -16.40
N TYR A 220 -1.29 -20.67 -17.44
CA TYR A 220 -1.64 -20.96 -18.84
C TYR A 220 -0.36 -21.11 -19.67
N SER A 221 -0.42 -21.95 -20.71
CA SER A 221 0.71 -22.13 -21.63
C SER A 221 0.89 -20.96 -22.60
N SER A 222 -0.16 -20.15 -22.81
CA SER A 222 -0.15 -18.99 -23.70
C SER A 222 -1.28 -18.01 -23.39
N PHE A 223 -1.19 -16.79 -23.96
CA PHE A 223 -2.26 -15.80 -23.92
C PHE A 223 -3.51 -16.28 -24.67
N ASP A 224 -3.36 -17.05 -25.75
CA ASP A 224 -4.50 -17.59 -26.49
C ASP A 224 -5.24 -18.66 -25.69
N GLU A 225 -4.55 -19.49 -24.91
CA GLU A 225 -5.21 -20.42 -23.99
C GLU A 225 -6.01 -19.66 -22.93
N PHE A 226 -5.45 -18.59 -22.34
CA PHE A 226 -6.17 -17.74 -21.41
C PHE A 226 -7.44 -17.15 -22.03
N LYS A 227 -7.36 -16.56 -23.24
CA LYS A 227 -8.52 -16.02 -23.96
C LYS A 227 -9.58 -17.09 -24.26
N ALA A 228 -9.17 -18.27 -24.69
CA ALA A 228 -10.09 -19.36 -25.01
C ALA A 228 -10.89 -19.80 -23.75
N LYS A 229 -10.25 -19.86 -22.59
CA LYS A 229 -10.93 -20.17 -21.31
C LYS A 229 -11.91 -19.09 -20.89
N ILE A 230 -11.56 -17.81 -21.03
CA ILE A 230 -12.47 -16.69 -20.73
C ILE A 230 -13.76 -16.80 -21.56
N ILE A 231 -13.63 -17.03 -22.88
CA ILE A 231 -14.77 -17.13 -23.82
C ILE A 231 -15.67 -18.31 -23.46
N GLN A 232 -15.08 -19.48 -23.14
CA GLN A 232 -15.85 -20.66 -22.75
C GLN A 232 -16.67 -20.48 -21.47
N GLU A 233 -16.14 -19.71 -20.50
CA GLU A 233 -16.84 -19.42 -19.24
C GLU A 233 -17.99 -18.44 -19.41
N ASP A 234 -17.88 -17.47 -20.33
CA ASP A 234 -18.96 -16.51 -20.61
C ASP A 234 -20.17 -17.14 -21.33
N HIS A 235 -19.94 -18.22 -22.09
CA HIS A 235 -21.01 -19.00 -22.70
C HIS A 235 -21.74 -19.97 -21.75
N LYS A 236 -21.25 -20.15 -20.51
CA LYS A 236 -21.86 -21.02 -19.49
C LYS A 236 -22.73 -20.26 -18.48
N LYS A 237 -22.76 -18.94 -18.57
CA LYS A 237 -23.63 -18.06 -17.75
C LYS A 237 -24.82 -17.58 -18.55
#